data_a197cbbdbab125f51b128f8dac5ad8f0
#
_entry.id   a197cbbdbab125f51b128f8dac5ad8f0
#
_cell.length_a   1.000
_cell.length_b   1.000
_cell.length_c   1.000
_cell.angle_alpha   90.00
_cell.angle_beta   90.00
_cell.angle_gamma   90.00
#
_symmetry.space_group_name_H-M   'P 1'
#
loop_
_entity.id
_entity.type
_entity.pdbx_description
1 polymer ?
#
loop_
_entity_poly.entity_id
_entity_poly.type
_entity_poly.pdbx_seq_one_letter_code
_entity_poly.pdbx_strand_id
1 'polypeptide(L)'
;IELFSPGRFAEKADQFGFVSRGAFDLSSGWDWTDPVQRKKAEVTVEMVAPDVLCMSPPCGPLSILQQMIPESKRVHPERHAQEVREAKSMVRWCARLAMRQVQQGRDFVFESSDRSGAWQDEVLAAVERRLGCSSVAVPACAVGLRDKSSRKLFSQRWRFLTSSPALRASLQRLHCSGDHDHQTVE
;
A
#
# COMPACT_ATOMS: atom_id res chain seq x y z
N ILE A 1 -13.10 3.93 1.28
CA ILE A 1 -12.89 2.92 0.21
C ILE A 1 -11.49 2.35 0.35
N GLU A 2 -11.38 1.04 0.10
CA GLU A 2 -10.11 0.32 -0.02
C GLU A 2 -9.91 -0.18 -1.45
N LEU A 3 -8.69 -0.04 -1.98
CA LEU A 3 -8.26 -0.61 -3.25
C LEU A 3 -7.09 -1.56 -3.00
N PHE A 4 -7.07 -2.70 -3.69
CA PHE A 4 -6.11 -3.79 -3.54
C PHE A 4 -6.14 -4.47 -2.15
N SER A 5 -7.28 -4.45 -1.51
CA SER A 5 -7.46 -5.04 -0.18
C SER A 5 -8.77 -5.81 -0.11
N PRO A 6 -8.79 -7.01 0.50
CA PRO A 6 -9.99 -7.81 0.66
C PRO A 6 -10.96 -7.27 1.74
N GLY A 7 -10.92 -5.98 2.04
CA GLY A 7 -11.84 -5.34 2.97
C GLY A 7 -11.41 -5.37 4.44
N ARG A 8 -10.12 -5.41 4.72
CA ARG A 8 -9.60 -5.50 6.10
C ARG A 8 -9.92 -4.28 6.96
N PHE A 9 -9.89 -3.07 6.38
CA PHE A 9 -10.35 -1.87 7.06
C PHE A 9 -11.88 -1.82 7.08
N ALA A 10 -12.54 -2.25 6.00
CA ALA A 10 -14.00 -2.31 5.93
C ALA A 10 -14.61 -3.14 7.06
N GLU A 11 -14.04 -4.31 7.37
CA GLU A 11 -14.47 -5.20 8.45
C GLU A 11 -14.35 -4.58 9.86
N LYS A 12 -13.52 -3.57 10.01
CA LYS A 12 -13.23 -2.90 11.29
C LYS A 12 -13.79 -1.48 11.37
N ALA A 13 -14.22 -0.93 10.25
CA ALA A 13 -14.60 0.48 10.13
C ALA A 13 -15.64 0.91 11.19
N ASP A 14 -16.71 0.15 11.36
CA ASP A 14 -17.79 0.47 12.28
C ASP A 14 -17.33 0.55 13.75
N GLN A 15 -16.33 -0.28 14.12
CA GLN A 15 -15.77 -0.28 15.49
C GLN A 15 -15.08 1.04 15.84
N PHE A 16 -14.71 1.82 14.82
CA PHE A 16 -14.03 3.11 14.93
C PHE A 16 -14.87 4.29 14.45
N GLY A 17 -16.16 4.09 14.23
CA GLY A 17 -17.07 5.13 13.79
C GLY A 17 -16.93 5.53 12.31
N PHE A 18 -16.30 4.69 11.48
CA PHE A 18 -16.21 4.88 10.04
C PHE A 18 -17.27 4.07 9.31
N VAL A 19 -17.73 4.60 8.18
CA VAL A 19 -18.62 3.89 7.27
C VAL A 19 -17.82 3.41 6.06
N SER A 20 -17.68 2.08 5.91
CA SER A 20 -17.07 1.52 4.70
C SER A 20 -17.97 1.73 3.47
N ARG A 21 -17.37 2.18 2.37
CA ARG A 21 -18.04 2.36 1.07
C ARG A 21 -17.56 1.34 0.02
N GLY A 22 -16.86 0.32 0.46
CA GLY A 22 -16.43 -0.80 -0.37
C GLY A 22 -14.93 -1.07 -0.33
N ALA A 23 -14.61 -2.32 -0.65
CA ALA A 23 -13.26 -2.82 -0.82
C ALA A 23 -13.18 -3.53 -2.18
N PHE A 24 -12.19 -3.15 -2.96
CA PHE A 24 -12.01 -3.63 -4.33
C PHE A 24 -10.68 -4.36 -4.43
N ASP A 25 -10.75 -5.67 -4.63
CA ASP A 25 -9.60 -6.57 -4.60
C ASP A 25 -9.73 -7.67 -5.66
N LEU A 26 -8.62 -8.29 -6.01
CA LEU A 26 -8.61 -9.43 -6.93
C LEU A 26 -9.52 -10.58 -6.45
N SER A 27 -9.57 -10.82 -5.13
CA SER A 27 -10.44 -11.83 -4.52
C SER A 27 -11.94 -11.51 -4.67
N SER A 28 -12.29 -10.25 -4.88
CA SER A 28 -13.66 -9.79 -5.19
C SER A 28 -13.90 -9.54 -6.69
N GLY A 29 -13.02 -10.06 -7.55
CA GLY A 29 -13.17 -10.04 -9.00
C GLY A 29 -12.64 -8.80 -9.71
N TRP A 30 -11.81 -7.97 -9.04
CA TRP A 30 -11.19 -6.80 -9.65
C TRP A 30 -9.80 -7.15 -10.21
N ASP A 31 -9.69 -7.15 -11.52
CA ASP A 31 -8.40 -7.26 -12.20
C ASP A 31 -7.79 -5.87 -12.43
N TRP A 32 -6.76 -5.56 -11.66
CA TRP A 32 -6.08 -4.27 -11.71
C TRP A 32 -5.11 -4.12 -12.90
N THR A 33 -4.86 -5.19 -13.65
CA THR A 33 -4.13 -5.11 -14.92
C THR A 33 -5.03 -4.59 -16.05
N ASP A 34 -6.35 -4.78 -15.93
CA ASP A 34 -7.35 -4.30 -16.86
C ASP A 34 -7.59 -2.78 -16.71
N PRO A 35 -7.29 -1.97 -17.75
CA PRO A 35 -7.53 -0.53 -17.70
C PRO A 35 -9.02 -0.16 -17.60
N VAL A 36 -9.93 -1.01 -18.08
CA VAL A 36 -11.38 -0.77 -18.00
C VAL A 36 -11.83 -0.85 -16.55
N GLN A 37 -11.36 -1.86 -15.81
CA GLN A 37 -11.67 -2.01 -14.39
C GLN A 37 -11.07 -0.89 -13.55
N ARG A 38 -9.83 -0.47 -13.84
CA ARG A 38 -9.26 0.72 -13.20
C ARG A 38 -10.09 1.97 -13.45
N LYS A 39 -10.58 2.15 -14.68
CA LYS A 39 -11.45 3.29 -15.00
C LYS A 39 -12.78 3.22 -14.25
N LYS A 40 -13.38 2.03 -14.14
CA LYS A 40 -14.59 1.81 -13.33
C LYS A 40 -14.36 2.17 -11.86
N ALA A 41 -13.23 1.75 -11.29
CA ALA A 41 -12.86 2.10 -9.91
C ALA A 41 -12.67 3.63 -9.73
N GLU A 42 -12.02 4.32 -10.68
CA GLU A 42 -11.92 5.79 -10.67
C GLU A 42 -13.29 6.45 -10.59
N VAL A 43 -14.21 6.04 -11.47
CA VAL A 43 -15.58 6.59 -11.49
C VAL A 43 -16.28 6.32 -10.15
N THR A 44 -16.13 5.11 -9.60
CA THR A 44 -16.71 4.79 -8.29
C THR A 44 -16.14 5.67 -7.18
N VAL A 45 -14.81 5.87 -7.14
CA VAL A 45 -14.17 6.77 -6.16
C VAL A 45 -14.66 8.22 -6.31
N GLU A 46 -14.81 8.69 -7.54
CA GLU A 46 -15.34 10.03 -7.82
C GLU A 46 -16.80 10.19 -7.36
N MET A 47 -17.66 9.21 -7.67
CA MET A 47 -19.08 9.25 -7.29
C MET A 47 -19.30 9.11 -5.78
N VAL A 48 -18.55 8.24 -5.12
CA VAL A 48 -18.67 8.00 -3.67
C VAL A 48 -18.00 9.12 -2.88
N ALA A 49 -16.98 9.75 -3.45
CA ALA A 49 -16.21 10.83 -2.81
C ALA A 49 -15.77 10.48 -1.37
N PRO A 50 -15.06 9.36 -1.14
CA PRO A 50 -14.76 8.91 0.21
C PRO A 50 -13.83 9.89 0.93
N ASP A 51 -14.06 10.13 2.23
CA ASP A 51 -13.20 10.97 3.06
C ASP A 51 -11.77 10.45 3.09
N VAL A 52 -11.62 9.12 3.09
CA VAL A 52 -10.31 8.45 3.05
C VAL A 52 -10.29 7.36 1.98
N LEU A 53 -9.29 7.40 1.10
CA LEU A 53 -9.00 6.37 0.12
C LEU A 53 -7.75 5.58 0.53
N CYS A 54 -7.91 4.30 0.87
CA CYS A 54 -6.82 3.39 1.21
C CYS A 54 -6.38 2.60 -0.02
N MET A 55 -5.08 2.51 -0.27
CA MET A 55 -4.50 1.88 -1.46
C MET A 55 -3.27 1.06 -1.08
N SER A 56 -3.29 -0.25 -1.35
CA SER A 56 -2.19 -1.18 -1.06
C SER A 56 -1.82 -2.01 -2.30
N PRO A 57 -1.28 -1.39 -3.36
CA PRO A 57 -0.99 -2.09 -4.61
C PRO A 57 0.05 -3.20 -4.41
N PRO A 58 -0.04 -4.30 -5.19
CA PRO A 58 0.90 -5.42 -5.09
C PRO A 58 2.35 -4.96 -5.25
N CYS A 59 3.18 -5.26 -4.25
CA CYS A 59 4.59 -4.88 -4.24
C CYS A 59 5.55 -6.04 -4.56
N GLY A 60 5.05 -7.26 -4.77
CA GLY A 60 5.87 -8.46 -5.01
C GLY A 60 6.93 -8.25 -6.08
N PRO A 61 6.58 -7.87 -7.32
CA PRO A 61 7.57 -7.64 -8.38
C PRO A 61 8.54 -6.49 -8.09
N LEU A 62 8.16 -5.54 -7.22
CA LEU A 62 8.98 -4.40 -6.80
C LEU A 62 9.71 -4.66 -5.48
N SER A 63 9.64 -5.87 -4.93
CA SER A 63 10.31 -6.19 -3.67
C SER A 63 11.83 -6.15 -3.83
N ILE A 64 12.54 -5.81 -2.75
CA ILE A 64 14.01 -5.80 -2.75
C ILE A 64 14.59 -7.18 -3.09
N LEU A 65 13.95 -8.25 -2.64
CA LEU A 65 14.40 -9.61 -2.92
C LEU A 65 14.38 -9.88 -4.43
N GLN A 66 13.32 -9.45 -5.12
CA GLN A 66 13.23 -9.57 -6.58
C GLN A 66 14.26 -8.70 -7.30
N GLN A 67 14.59 -7.52 -6.77
CA GLN A 67 15.61 -6.65 -7.34
C GLN A 67 17.03 -7.21 -7.18
N MET A 68 17.28 -8.00 -6.15
CA MET A 68 18.59 -8.64 -5.89
C MET A 68 18.85 -9.87 -6.77
N ILE A 69 17.84 -10.44 -7.43
CA ILE A 69 18.03 -11.57 -8.34
C ILE A 69 18.60 -11.06 -9.67
N PRO A 70 19.84 -11.46 -10.06
CA PRO A 70 20.40 -11.10 -11.35
C PRO A 70 19.52 -11.61 -12.50
N GLU A 71 19.42 -10.84 -13.59
CA GLU A 71 18.59 -11.21 -14.74
C GLU A 71 18.98 -12.57 -15.31
N SER A 72 20.28 -12.88 -15.37
CA SER A 72 20.82 -14.17 -15.82
C SER A 72 20.39 -15.38 -14.97
N LYS A 73 19.89 -15.17 -13.76
CA LYS A 73 19.37 -16.23 -12.87
C LYS A 73 17.85 -16.31 -12.86
N ARG A 74 17.15 -15.46 -13.62
CA ARG A 74 15.70 -15.49 -13.71
C ARG A 74 15.24 -16.59 -14.65
N VAL A 75 14.30 -17.39 -14.23
CA VAL A 75 13.71 -18.47 -15.07
C VAL A 75 12.88 -17.87 -16.22
N HIS A 76 12.18 -16.76 -15.96
CA HIS A 76 11.34 -16.07 -16.94
C HIS A 76 11.57 -14.55 -16.89
N PRO A 77 12.68 -14.03 -17.48
CA PRO A 77 13.04 -12.62 -17.36
C PRO A 77 12.01 -11.69 -18.01
N GLU A 78 11.47 -12.08 -19.18
CA GLU A 78 10.47 -11.26 -19.88
C GLU A 78 9.15 -11.14 -19.09
N ARG A 79 8.69 -12.23 -18.51
CA ARG A 79 7.51 -12.25 -17.65
C ARG A 79 7.74 -11.36 -16.42
N HIS A 80 8.89 -11.46 -15.79
CA HIS A 80 9.23 -10.61 -14.65
C HIS A 80 9.25 -9.13 -15.05
N ALA A 81 9.85 -8.80 -16.19
CA ALA A 81 9.86 -7.42 -16.70
C ALA A 81 8.45 -6.89 -16.97
N GLN A 82 7.54 -7.74 -17.45
CA GLN A 82 6.13 -7.38 -17.61
C GLN A 82 5.46 -7.12 -16.26
N GLU A 83 5.61 -8.02 -15.28
CA GLU A 83 5.06 -7.88 -13.94
C GLU A 83 5.55 -6.59 -13.25
N VAL A 84 6.83 -6.22 -13.43
CA VAL A 84 7.39 -4.95 -12.94
C VAL A 84 6.74 -3.74 -13.61
N ARG A 85 6.51 -3.78 -14.94
CA ARG A 85 5.82 -2.69 -15.65
C ARG A 85 4.39 -2.51 -15.15
N GLU A 86 3.67 -3.61 -14.96
CA GLU A 86 2.30 -3.60 -14.44
C GLU A 86 2.24 -3.05 -13.01
N ALA A 87 3.12 -3.52 -12.12
CA ALA A 87 3.21 -3.03 -10.76
C ALA A 87 3.51 -1.51 -10.71
N LYS A 88 4.47 -1.03 -11.51
CA LYS A 88 4.75 0.41 -11.64
C LYS A 88 3.53 1.18 -12.17
N SER A 89 2.80 0.62 -13.14
CA SER A 89 1.57 1.24 -13.66
C SER A 89 0.51 1.40 -12.58
N MET A 90 0.35 0.40 -11.71
CA MET A 90 -0.57 0.46 -10.56
C MET A 90 -0.14 1.51 -9.53
N VAL A 91 1.15 1.56 -9.17
CA VAL A 91 1.70 2.60 -8.27
C VAL A 91 1.42 4.00 -8.79
N ARG A 92 1.68 4.25 -10.08
CA ARG A 92 1.41 5.54 -10.72
C ARG A 92 -0.06 5.87 -10.80
N TRP A 93 -0.92 4.87 -10.97
CA TRP A 93 -2.36 5.06 -10.93
C TRP A 93 -2.82 5.46 -9.51
N CYS A 94 -2.35 4.79 -8.46
CA CYS A 94 -2.60 5.17 -7.08
C CYS A 94 -2.11 6.59 -6.78
N ALA A 95 -0.93 6.97 -7.27
CA ALA A 95 -0.39 8.32 -7.11
C ALA A 95 -1.32 9.39 -7.70
N ARG A 96 -1.92 9.12 -8.88
CA ARG A 96 -2.92 10.04 -9.48
C ARG A 96 -4.19 10.14 -8.65
N LEU A 97 -4.68 9.01 -8.11
CA LEU A 97 -5.84 9.01 -7.21
C LEU A 97 -5.57 9.80 -5.93
N ALA A 98 -4.37 9.61 -5.32
CA ALA A 98 -3.94 10.37 -4.16
C ALA A 98 -3.95 11.89 -4.41
N MET A 99 -3.41 12.32 -5.55
CA MET A 99 -3.43 13.73 -5.96
C MET A 99 -4.86 14.27 -6.06
N ARG A 100 -5.78 13.52 -6.69
CA ARG A 100 -7.19 13.92 -6.81
C ARG A 100 -7.88 14.01 -5.45
N GLN A 101 -7.66 13.04 -4.55
CA GLN A 101 -8.22 13.06 -3.20
C GLN A 101 -7.86 14.37 -2.50
N VAL A 102 -6.59 14.74 -2.48
CA VAL A 102 -6.14 15.96 -1.80
C VAL A 102 -6.64 17.23 -2.50
N GLN A 103 -6.65 17.28 -3.84
CA GLN A 103 -7.20 18.40 -4.60
C GLN A 103 -8.70 18.65 -4.29
N GLN A 104 -9.40 17.62 -3.86
CA GLN A 104 -10.82 17.68 -3.49
C GLN A 104 -11.03 17.79 -1.97
N GLY A 105 -9.97 18.08 -1.20
CA GLY A 105 -10.04 18.27 0.26
C GLY A 105 -10.25 16.98 1.05
N ARG A 106 -9.91 15.80 0.47
CA ARG A 106 -10.05 14.49 1.11
C ARG A 106 -8.70 13.83 1.32
N ASP A 107 -8.66 12.83 2.18
CA ASP A 107 -7.44 12.14 2.55
C ASP A 107 -7.19 10.85 1.75
N PHE A 108 -5.94 10.44 1.71
CA PHE A 108 -5.54 9.13 1.21
C PHE A 108 -4.54 8.44 2.14
N VAL A 109 -4.46 7.12 1.98
CA VAL A 109 -3.40 6.27 2.53
C VAL A 109 -2.88 5.39 1.42
N PHE A 110 -1.58 5.44 1.18
CA PHE A 110 -0.87 4.51 0.31
C PHE A 110 0.08 3.67 1.15
N GLU A 111 -0.04 2.35 1.06
CA GLU A 111 0.77 1.41 1.83
C GLU A 111 1.60 0.52 0.89
N SER A 112 2.84 0.27 1.27
CA SER A 112 3.67 -0.74 0.64
C SER A 112 4.78 -1.17 1.61
N SER A 113 5.43 -2.31 1.32
CA SER A 113 6.63 -2.72 2.06
C SER A 113 7.65 -1.58 2.10
N ASP A 114 8.29 -1.35 3.25
CA ASP A 114 9.25 -0.25 3.45
C ASP A 114 10.42 -0.29 2.44
N ARG A 115 10.81 -1.49 2.00
CA ARG A 115 11.87 -1.71 1.02
C ARG A 115 11.38 -1.95 -0.41
N SER A 116 10.13 -1.60 -0.71
CA SER A 116 9.58 -1.72 -2.06
C SER A 116 10.18 -0.69 -3.01
N GLY A 117 10.47 -1.10 -4.25
CA GLY A 117 10.82 -0.18 -5.34
C GLY A 117 9.72 0.79 -5.72
N ALA A 118 8.50 0.62 -5.20
CA ALA A 118 7.43 1.60 -5.35
C ALA A 118 7.83 2.98 -4.83
N TRP A 119 8.62 3.06 -3.76
CA TRP A 119 9.09 4.30 -3.15
C TRP A 119 10.11 5.08 -4.00
N GLN A 120 10.69 4.40 -5.00
CA GLN A 120 11.62 4.99 -5.97
C GLN A 120 10.91 5.49 -7.23
N ASP A 121 9.59 5.25 -7.38
CA ASP A 121 8.83 5.75 -8.53
C ASP A 121 8.67 7.27 -8.44
N GLU A 122 9.11 7.97 -9.47
CA GLU A 122 9.14 9.44 -9.51
C GLU A 122 7.75 10.07 -9.36
N VAL A 123 6.70 9.39 -9.83
CA VAL A 123 5.32 9.89 -9.74
C VAL A 123 4.84 9.83 -8.28
N LEU A 124 5.13 8.73 -7.56
CA LEU A 124 4.81 8.62 -6.14
C LEU A 124 5.63 9.60 -5.31
N ALA A 125 6.93 9.74 -5.58
CA ALA A 125 7.77 10.72 -4.92
C ALA A 125 7.33 12.17 -5.19
N ALA A 126 6.75 12.44 -6.37
CA ALA A 126 6.18 13.75 -6.68
C ALA A 126 4.90 14.04 -5.85
N VAL A 127 4.10 13.02 -5.51
CA VAL A 127 2.95 13.18 -4.58
C VAL A 127 3.45 13.67 -3.23
N GLU A 128 4.45 13.02 -2.65
CA GLU A 128 5.02 13.40 -1.36
C GLU A 128 5.49 14.86 -1.35
N ARG A 129 6.27 15.26 -2.36
CA ARG A 129 6.77 16.64 -2.47
C ARG A 129 5.68 17.69 -2.71
N ARG A 130 4.75 17.43 -3.64
CA ARG A 130 3.74 18.41 -4.06
C ARG A 130 2.65 18.64 -3.01
N LEU A 131 2.32 17.61 -2.26
CA LEU A 131 1.27 17.68 -1.24
C LEU A 131 1.83 18.02 0.16
N GLY A 132 3.16 18.10 0.30
CA GLY A 132 3.80 18.33 1.60
C GLY A 132 3.49 17.22 2.62
N CYS A 133 3.09 16.04 2.13
CA CYS A 133 2.89 14.87 2.98
C CYS A 133 4.21 14.11 3.13
N SER A 134 4.30 13.27 4.17
CA SER A 134 5.49 12.45 4.41
C SER A 134 5.10 11.03 4.75
N SER A 135 5.96 10.11 4.35
CA SER A 135 5.79 8.69 4.65
C SER A 135 6.29 8.35 6.05
N VAL A 136 5.69 7.32 6.65
CA VAL A 136 6.05 6.78 7.96
C VAL A 136 6.28 5.28 7.83
N ALA A 137 7.42 4.78 8.32
CA ALA A 137 7.70 3.36 8.35
C ALA A 137 7.30 2.77 9.72
N VAL A 138 6.43 1.76 9.69
CA VAL A 138 5.87 1.09 10.86
C VAL A 138 6.42 -0.33 10.95
N PRO A 139 7.09 -0.70 12.06
CA PRO A 139 7.51 -2.08 12.30
C PRO A 139 6.31 -3.00 12.52
N ALA A 140 6.32 -4.19 11.91
CA ALA A 140 5.28 -5.21 12.09
C ALA A 140 5.10 -5.64 13.56
N CYS A 141 6.18 -5.71 14.30
CA CYS A 141 6.18 -6.03 15.72
C CYS A 141 5.43 -4.99 16.57
N ALA A 142 5.49 -3.70 16.20
CA ALA A 142 4.79 -2.64 16.92
C ALA A 142 3.26 -2.76 16.88
N VAL A 143 2.75 -3.48 15.89
CA VAL A 143 1.31 -3.81 15.77
C VAL A 143 1.02 -5.27 16.13
N GLY A 144 1.98 -5.95 16.75
CA GLY A 144 1.80 -7.31 17.27
C GLY A 144 1.78 -8.41 16.21
N LEU A 145 2.21 -8.14 14.97
CA LEU A 145 2.20 -9.16 13.92
C LEU A 145 3.22 -10.25 14.20
N ARG A 146 2.72 -11.49 14.21
CA ARG A 146 3.49 -12.67 14.59
C ARG A 146 3.36 -13.78 13.56
N ASP A 147 4.39 -14.57 13.44
CA ASP A 147 4.31 -15.86 12.77
C ASP A 147 3.31 -16.78 13.48
N LYS A 148 2.49 -17.47 12.71
CA LYS A 148 1.43 -18.34 13.28
C LYS A 148 1.98 -19.56 14.01
N SER A 149 3.11 -20.11 13.54
CA SER A 149 3.71 -21.34 14.07
C SER A 149 4.66 -21.06 15.21
N SER A 150 5.65 -20.18 15.01
CA SER A 150 6.68 -19.85 15.99
C SER A 150 6.23 -18.83 17.03
N ARG A 151 5.14 -18.09 16.77
CA ARG A 151 4.64 -16.98 17.59
C ARG A 151 5.63 -15.82 17.73
N LYS A 152 6.76 -15.85 17.05
CA LYS A 152 7.73 -14.77 17.02
C LYS A 152 7.22 -13.57 16.26
N LEU A 153 7.59 -12.38 16.69
CA LEU A 153 7.26 -11.13 16.02
C LEU A 153 8.03 -10.98 14.71
N PHE A 154 7.39 -10.46 13.65
CA PHE A 154 8.07 -10.23 12.39
C PHE A 154 8.95 -8.98 12.42
N SER A 155 10.12 -9.08 11.77
CA SER A 155 11.04 -7.95 11.55
C SER A 155 10.63 -7.04 10.38
N GLN A 156 9.60 -7.43 9.62
CA GLN A 156 9.13 -6.67 8.47
C GLN A 156 8.68 -5.26 8.87
N ARG A 157 8.83 -4.32 7.94
CA ARG A 157 8.31 -2.95 8.08
C ARG A 157 7.42 -2.62 6.89
N TRP A 158 6.36 -1.90 7.16
CA TRP A 158 5.53 -1.25 6.15
C TRP A 158 5.75 0.25 6.16
N ARG A 159 5.61 0.86 5.00
CA ARG A 159 5.65 2.31 4.89
C ARG A 159 4.29 2.80 4.41
N PHE A 160 3.83 3.84 5.06
CA PHE A 160 2.56 4.50 4.79
C PHE A 160 2.82 5.94 4.34
N LEU A 161 2.29 6.33 3.20
CA LEU A 161 2.23 7.71 2.75
C LEU A 161 0.79 8.18 2.90
N THR A 162 0.57 9.30 3.59
CA THR A 162 -0.79 9.82 3.83
C THR A 162 -0.80 11.35 3.86
N SER A 163 -1.91 11.93 3.41
CA SER A 163 -2.19 13.37 3.56
C SER A 163 -2.77 13.72 4.93
N SER A 164 -3.30 12.74 5.67
CA SER A 164 -3.91 12.96 6.98
C SER A 164 -2.85 13.20 8.07
N PRO A 165 -2.77 14.40 8.67
CA PRO A 165 -1.83 14.69 9.77
C PRO A 165 -2.13 13.83 11.01
N ALA A 166 -3.40 13.56 11.29
CA ALA A 166 -3.82 12.76 12.45
C ALA A 166 -3.36 11.31 12.31
N LEU A 167 -3.57 10.70 11.13
CA LEU A 167 -3.10 9.35 10.87
C LEU A 167 -1.58 9.27 10.91
N ARG A 168 -0.88 10.23 10.31
CA ARG A 168 0.58 10.30 10.36
C ARG A 168 1.10 10.34 11.79
N ALA A 169 0.52 11.21 12.64
CA ALA A 169 0.92 11.32 14.05
C ALA A 169 0.68 10.00 14.81
N SER A 170 -0.40 9.30 14.52
CA SER A 170 -0.70 7.99 15.12
C SER A 170 0.30 6.93 14.68
N LEU A 171 0.63 6.86 13.40
CA LEU A 171 1.62 5.91 12.86
C LEU A 171 3.03 6.16 13.39
N GLN A 172 3.43 7.42 13.59
CA GLN A 172 4.74 7.79 14.13
C GLN A 172 4.97 7.33 15.58
N ARG A 173 3.92 7.04 16.33
CA ARG A 173 4.01 6.49 17.70
C ARG A 173 4.32 5.00 17.72
N LEU A 174 4.14 4.31 16.59
CA LEU A 174 4.37 2.88 16.46
C LEU A 174 5.86 2.61 16.22
N HIS A 175 6.54 2.11 17.22
CA HIS A 175 7.96 1.79 17.19
C HIS A 175 8.23 0.43 17.83
N CYS A 176 9.32 -0.19 17.45
CA CYS A 176 9.77 -1.41 18.08
C CYS A 176 10.38 -1.07 19.45
N SER A 177 9.95 -1.76 20.50
CA SER A 177 10.51 -1.59 21.87
C SER A 177 11.93 -2.14 21.98
N GLY A 178 12.31 -3.09 21.11
CA GLY A 178 13.64 -3.72 21.12
C GLY A 178 13.83 -4.80 22.18
N ASP A 179 12.79 -5.13 22.94
CA ASP A 179 12.80 -6.07 24.06
C ASP A 179 12.36 -7.50 23.68
N HIS A 180 12.32 -7.81 22.37
CA HIS A 180 11.87 -9.10 21.84
C HIS A 180 12.65 -9.52 20.61
N ASP A 181 12.67 -10.85 20.39
CA ASP A 181 13.24 -11.44 19.18
C ASP A 181 12.32 -11.26 17.97
N HIS A 182 12.95 -11.12 16.82
CA HIS A 182 12.26 -11.06 15.54
C HIS A 182 12.49 -12.29 14.69
N GLN A 183 11.48 -12.62 13.89
CA GLN A 183 11.59 -13.55 12.78
C GLN A 183 11.55 -12.79 11.45
N THR A 184 12.46 -13.14 10.55
CA THR A 184 12.43 -12.64 9.17
C THR A 184 11.28 -13.32 8.42
N VAL A 185 10.59 -12.58 7.58
CA VAL A 185 9.63 -13.13 6.62
C VAL A 185 10.42 -13.68 5.46
N GLU A 186 10.36 -14.99 5.25
CA GLU A 186 10.96 -15.70 4.09
C GLU A 186 10.09 -15.56 2.84
#